data_0a8ea4b5ac7c2618376cb8fa2260c23c
#
_entry.id   0a8ea4b5ac7c2618376cb8fa2260c23c
#
_cell.length_a   1.000
_cell.length_b   1.000
_cell.length_c   1.000
_cell.angle_alpha   90.00
_cell.angle_beta   90.00
_cell.angle_gamma   90.00
#
_symmetry.space_group_name_H-M   'P 1'
#
loop_
_entity.id
_entity.type
_entity.pdbx_description
1 polymer ?
#
loop_
_entity_poly.entity_id
_entity_poly.type
_entity_poly.pdbx_seq_one_letter_code
_entity_poly.pdbx_strand_id
1 'polypeptide(L)'
;MKKHILLCAALALSSFGLPSCSDILDQKPLDSYTDTAVWSDLSLAESFLNYCYLRVEAENTNGVMFCNYTDETYHMHDYGTSTYTQGRASCDNYNTGWTEGKGNTWSHYYGGIKLCNQLLEDIMDTPANTDSEKEWKNQIIGQGYFLRAYYYHMLYSVYGRIPLIDHTYDLDSEFKEERADMDDVADFIVADCDKAAELLPTVYKDASDFGRATKGAALALKGRVLLYKASPLFGTPSREKWQAAADANKAVIDMNIYSLKQVSNSDEYADLFFDSKNPEVIFEKLYDEKGIAGSSASLVMQAPAGPGNGYEGWSTWQPTYEIVELFQNADGTPYKPAETKPFTILQTTIDPDSGEATQKEVTIQASDVNPWEGREIRLKANILYDGMLWGYGDSNREIELFEAGAKGVIPGKDSRTGETWWNGTKTGYNMRKFLSSHINFYDDTVVDTTPWFFIRLAEIYLNYAECQIELGNNAEALKYINLIRNRALLPDATGKDIRTEYEYERTVELMFEGQRFFDLRRWKKMEETYSKEHWPTGLKIYKLQNGTKIYYHNPEAVQQRNF
;
A
#
# COMPACT_ATOMS: atom_id res chain seq x y z
N MET A 1 30.75 -81.34 -0.60
CA MET A 1 31.75 -80.22 -0.63
C MET A 1 32.03 -79.67 -2.04
N LYS A 2 32.09 -80.48 -3.14
CA LYS A 2 32.40 -79.98 -4.50
C LYS A 2 31.30 -79.06 -5.13
N LYS A 3 30.05 -79.16 -4.74
CA LYS A 3 28.97 -78.33 -5.30
C LYS A 3 28.89 -76.90 -4.72
N HIS A 4 29.36 -76.66 -3.52
CA HIS A 4 29.38 -75.34 -2.89
C HIS A 4 30.56 -74.49 -3.32
N ILE A 5 31.66 -75.11 -3.74
CA ILE A 5 32.86 -74.41 -4.26
C ILE A 5 32.61 -73.85 -5.66
N LEU A 6 31.83 -74.52 -6.50
CA LEU A 6 31.41 -74.02 -7.82
C LEU A 6 30.43 -72.88 -7.75
N LEU A 7 29.59 -72.86 -6.73
CA LEU A 7 28.60 -71.73 -6.54
C LEU A 7 29.30 -70.44 -6.04
N CYS A 8 30.32 -70.60 -5.18
CA CYS A 8 31.13 -69.46 -4.71
C CYS A 8 32.03 -68.88 -5.80
N ALA A 9 32.55 -69.71 -6.69
CA ALA A 9 33.36 -69.27 -7.83
C ALA A 9 32.51 -68.57 -8.91
N ALA A 10 31.25 -68.98 -9.12
CA ALA A 10 30.32 -68.29 -10.02
C ALA A 10 29.84 -66.93 -9.49
N LEU A 11 29.67 -66.77 -8.16
CA LEU A 11 29.38 -65.51 -7.55
C LEU A 11 30.56 -64.51 -7.54
N ALA A 12 31.79 -65.02 -7.45
CA ALA A 12 32.98 -64.16 -7.46
C ALA A 12 33.37 -63.68 -8.87
N LEU A 13 32.96 -64.37 -9.94
CA LEU A 13 33.15 -63.89 -11.33
C LEU A 13 32.08 -62.95 -11.85
N SER A 14 30.91 -62.81 -11.16
CA SER A 14 29.89 -61.88 -11.53
C SER A 14 30.10 -60.47 -10.94
N SER A 15 31.09 -60.26 -10.08
CA SER A 15 31.39 -58.97 -9.46
C SER A 15 32.44 -58.12 -10.20
N PHE A 16 32.93 -58.53 -11.34
CA PHE A 16 33.97 -57.82 -12.11
C PHE A 16 33.48 -57.22 -13.44
N GLY A 17 32.19 -57.10 -13.67
CA GLY A 17 31.68 -56.66 -14.98
C GLY A 17 30.52 -55.73 -14.98
N LEU A 18 30.31 -54.93 -13.91
CA LEU A 18 29.38 -53.82 -13.99
C LEU A 18 30.15 -52.55 -14.35
N PRO A 19 29.96 -51.98 -15.54
CA PRO A 19 30.40 -50.61 -15.77
C PRO A 19 29.68 -49.77 -14.75
N SER A 20 30.43 -49.07 -13.92
CA SER A 20 29.89 -47.99 -13.08
C SER A 20 29.28 -46.97 -14.02
N CYS A 21 27.95 -46.94 -14.14
CA CYS A 21 27.25 -45.85 -14.78
C CYS A 21 27.38 -44.64 -13.87
N SER A 22 28.49 -43.90 -13.97
CA SER A 22 28.66 -42.57 -13.38
C SER A 22 27.61 -41.59 -13.92
N ASP A 23 27.11 -41.82 -15.13
CA ASP A 23 26.14 -40.95 -15.82
C ASP A 23 24.72 -41.02 -15.25
N ILE A 24 24.38 -42.00 -14.40
CA ILE A 24 23.03 -42.09 -13.81
C ILE A 24 22.92 -41.18 -12.57
N LEU A 25 24.03 -40.81 -11.94
CA LEU A 25 24.07 -39.90 -10.80
C LEU A 25 24.23 -38.44 -11.23
N ASP A 26 24.59 -38.19 -12.49
CA ASP A 26 24.71 -36.86 -13.08
C ASP A 26 23.49 -36.46 -13.95
N GLN A 27 22.33 -37.06 -13.71
CA GLN A 27 21.11 -36.54 -14.33
C GLN A 27 20.80 -35.17 -13.72
N LYS A 28 21.12 -34.14 -14.49
CA LYS A 28 20.63 -32.79 -14.22
C LYS A 28 19.10 -32.85 -14.16
N PRO A 29 18.44 -32.30 -13.13
CA PRO A 29 17.00 -32.28 -13.08
C PRO A 29 16.48 -31.65 -14.38
N LEU A 30 15.62 -32.37 -15.10
CA LEU A 30 15.01 -31.89 -16.36
C LEU A 30 14.08 -30.69 -16.13
N ASP A 31 13.75 -30.42 -14.87
CA ASP A 31 12.78 -29.39 -14.45
C ASP A 31 13.45 -28.18 -13.81
N SER A 32 14.76 -28.09 -13.73
CA SER A 32 15.50 -26.93 -13.20
C SER A 32 16.68 -26.57 -14.08
N TYR A 33 16.80 -25.27 -14.39
CA TYR A 33 18.00 -24.75 -15.04
C TYR A 33 19.17 -24.77 -14.04
N THR A 34 20.35 -25.17 -14.50
CA THR A 34 21.61 -25.04 -13.71
C THR A 34 22.01 -23.55 -13.70
N ASP A 35 22.69 -23.07 -12.66
CA ASP A 35 23.20 -21.70 -12.59
C ASP A 35 23.92 -21.28 -13.87
N THR A 36 24.84 -22.14 -14.38
CA THR A 36 25.55 -21.87 -15.63
C THR A 36 24.64 -21.73 -16.86
N ALA A 37 23.48 -22.39 -16.86
CA ALA A 37 22.54 -22.29 -17.97
C ALA A 37 21.76 -20.96 -17.94
N VAL A 38 21.39 -20.46 -16.77
CA VAL A 38 20.66 -19.18 -16.62
C VAL A 38 21.46 -18.04 -17.22
N TRP A 39 22.75 -17.99 -16.98
CA TRP A 39 23.60 -16.88 -17.40
C TRP A 39 24.22 -17.05 -18.80
N SER A 40 23.86 -18.11 -19.51
CA SER A 40 24.29 -18.31 -20.89
C SER A 40 23.47 -17.58 -21.94
N ASP A 41 22.30 -17.09 -21.57
CA ASP A 41 21.31 -16.49 -22.49
C ASP A 41 20.53 -15.37 -21.80
N LEU A 42 20.34 -14.24 -22.52
CA LEU A 42 19.64 -13.06 -21.97
C LEU A 42 18.16 -13.32 -21.64
N SER A 43 17.49 -14.23 -22.35
CA SER A 43 16.08 -14.56 -22.06
C SER A 43 15.93 -15.31 -20.75
N LEU A 44 16.89 -16.16 -20.42
CA LEU A 44 16.94 -16.84 -19.11
C LEU A 44 17.32 -15.89 -17.99
N ALA A 45 18.27 -14.97 -18.23
CA ALA A 45 18.61 -13.91 -17.29
C ALA A 45 17.41 -12.99 -17.02
N GLU A 46 16.62 -12.67 -18.03
CA GLU A 46 15.37 -11.90 -17.86
C GLU A 46 14.30 -12.69 -17.09
N SER A 47 14.23 -14.00 -17.30
CA SER A 47 13.34 -14.85 -16.50
C SER A 47 13.75 -14.85 -15.03
N PHE A 48 15.04 -14.80 -14.73
CA PHE A 48 15.54 -14.61 -13.36
C PHE A 48 15.19 -13.21 -12.81
N LEU A 49 15.31 -12.16 -13.61
CA LEU A 49 14.85 -10.81 -13.23
C LEU A 49 13.35 -10.81 -12.91
N ASN A 50 12.51 -11.51 -13.69
CA ASN A 50 11.09 -11.63 -13.40
C ASN A 50 10.85 -12.31 -12.03
N TYR A 51 11.69 -13.27 -11.65
CA TYR A 51 11.65 -13.86 -10.31
C TYR A 51 12.02 -12.84 -9.21
N CYS A 52 12.96 -11.93 -9.48
CA CYS A 52 13.23 -10.81 -8.56
C CYS A 52 11.98 -9.95 -8.34
N TYR A 53 11.20 -9.62 -9.38
CA TYR A 53 9.98 -8.84 -9.26
C TYR A 53 8.91 -9.45 -8.36
N LEU A 54 8.91 -10.76 -8.13
CA LEU A 54 7.93 -11.42 -7.25
C LEU A 54 7.99 -10.93 -5.78
N ARG A 55 9.07 -10.25 -5.40
CA ARG A 55 9.22 -9.65 -4.07
C ARG A 55 8.67 -8.21 -3.97
N VAL A 56 8.19 -7.66 -5.08
CA VAL A 56 7.47 -6.38 -5.08
C VAL A 56 6.03 -6.66 -4.69
N GLU A 57 5.63 -6.23 -3.49
CA GLU A 57 4.32 -6.54 -2.92
C GLU A 57 3.46 -5.29 -2.75
N ALA A 58 2.20 -5.40 -3.17
CA ALA A 58 1.19 -4.39 -2.95
C ALA A 58 0.56 -4.53 -1.55
N GLU A 59 0.27 -3.42 -0.89
CA GLU A 59 -0.30 -3.44 0.46
C GLU A 59 -1.71 -4.04 0.51
N ASN A 60 -2.53 -3.76 -0.49
CA ASN A 60 -3.91 -4.20 -0.56
C ASN A 60 -4.12 -5.72 -0.66
N THR A 61 -3.05 -6.50 -0.77
CA THR A 61 -3.11 -7.96 -0.84
C THR A 61 -2.96 -8.67 0.50
N ASN A 62 -2.68 -7.96 1.58
CA ASN A 62 -2.24 -8.53 2.86
C ASN A 62 -3.28 -8.55 3.97
N GLY A 63 -4.48 -8.06 3.75
CA GLY A 63 -5.47 -7.89 4.81
C GLY A 63 -5.16 -6.76 5.80
N VAL A 64 -3.91 -6.30 5.88
CA VAL A 64 -3.45 -5.16 6.70
C VAL A 64 -2.64 -4.22 5.83
N MET A 65 -3.00 -2.94 5.84
CA MET A 65 -2.32 -1.85 5.13
C MET A 65 -1.64 -0.90 6.14
N PHE A 66 -0.66 -0.13 5.69
CA PHE A 66 -0.01 0.88 6.55
C PHE A 66 -0.98 1.93 7.09
N CYS A 67 -2.05 2.25 6.37
CA CYS A 67 -3.11 3.16 6.86
C CYS A 67 -3.77 2.67 8.15
N ASN A 68 -3.75 1.35 8.45
CA ASN A 68 -4.33 0.77 9.67
C ASN A 68 -3.53 1.11 10.94
N TYR A 69 -2.31 1.64 10.79
CA TYR A 69 -1.47 2.10 11.90
C TYR A 69 -1.52 3.62 12.08
N THR A 70 -2.38 4.32 11.36
CA THR A 70 -2.47 5.79 11.38
C THR A 70 -3.84 6.26 11.81
N ASP A 71 -4.05 7.55 11.82
CA ASP A 71 -5.36 8.18 11.99
C ASP A 71 -6.33 7.94 10.82
N GLU A 72 -5.85 7.33 9.71
CA GLU A 72 -6.69 7.11 8.54
C GLU A 72 -7.76 6.05 8.75
N THR A 73 -7.40 4.89 9.34
CA THR A 73 -8.34 3.77 9.46
C THR A 73 -8.26 3.06 10.80
N TYR A 74 -9.38 2.44 11.17
CA TYR A 74 -9.49 1.42 12.18
C TYR A 74 -9.57 0.05 11.50
N HIS A 75 -8.79 -0.93 11.98
CA HIS A 75 -8.84 -2.31 11.49
C HIS A 75 -9.75 -3.15 12.39
N MET A 76 -10.91 -3.55 11.88
CA MET A 76 -11.96 -4.16 12.69
C MET A 76 -11.58 -5.53 13.26
N HIS A 77 -10.91 -6.37 12.48
CA HIS A 77 -10.55 -7.75 12.85
C HIS A 77 -9.16 -7.89 13.48
N ASP A 78 -8.48 -6.79 13.73
CA ASP A 78 -7.15 -6.68 14.32
C ASP A 78 -6.01 -7.28 13.45
N TYR A 79 -5.98 -8.54 13.17
CA TYR A 79 -4.90 -9.24 12.43
C TYR A 79 -3.48 -8.85 12.86
N GLY A 80 -3.27 -8.56 14.16
CA GLY A 80 -1.99 -8.15 14.72
C GLY A 80 -1.75 -6.63 14.75
N THR A 81 -2.62 -5.80 14.17
CA THR A 81 -2.45 -4.34 14.16
C THR A 81 -2.38 -3.75 15.57
N SER A 82 -3.07 -4.35 16.55
CA SER A 82 -3.03 -3.92 17.95
C SER A 82 -1.65 -4.05 18.59
N THR A 83 -0.79 -4.93 18.09
CA THR A 83 0.59 -5.02 18.58
C THR A 83 1.34 -3.71 18.37
N TYR A 84 1.18 -3.09 17.19
CA TYR A 84 1.76 -1.78 16.90
C TYR A 84 0.96 -0.64 17.54
N THR A 85 -0.36 -0.59 17.28
CA THR A 85 -1.19 0.54 17.71
C THR A 85 -1.34 0.70 19.20
N GLN A 86 -0.98 -0.33 19.99
CA GLN A 86 -0.95 -0.29 21.45
C GLN A 86 0.46 -0.20 22.04
N GLY A 87 1.48 0.15 21.24
CA GLY A 87 2.85 0.32 21.68
C GLY A 87 3.52 -0.95 22.20
N ARG A 88 3.07 -2.14 21.74
CA ARG A 88 3.60 -3.44 22.17
C ARG A 88 4.61 -4.05 21.20
N ALA A 89 4.85 -3.40 20.06
CA ALA A 89 5.81 -3.87 19.08
C ALA A 89 7.24 -3.75 19.62
N SER A 90 8.03 -4.84 19.52
CA SER A 90 9.43 -4.89 19.92
C SER A 90 10.17 -5.91 19.06
N CYS A 91 11.49 -6.05 19.27
CA CYS A 91 12.27 -7.09 18.59
C CYS A 91 11.83 -8.52 18.95
N ASP A 92 11.21 -8.71 20.11
CA ASP A 92 10.70 -10.01 20.58
C ASP A 92 9.19 -10.18 20.32
N ASN A 93 8.50 -9.10 19.97
CA ASN A 93 7.06 -9.08 19.67
C ASN A 93 6.82 -8.22 18.43
N TYR A 94 7.13 -8.76 17.28
CA TYR A 94 7.07 -8.08 15.99
C TYR A 94 5.87 -8.47 15.12
N ASN A 95 4.96 -9.30 15.64
CA ASN A 95 3.69 -9.58 14.96
C ASN A 95 2.83 -8.31 14.97
N THR A 96 2.96 -7.55 13.91
CA THR A 96 2.21 -6.30 13.71
C THR A 96 1.15 -6.43 12.60
N GLY A 97 0.86 -7.64 12.14
CA GLY A 97 -0.05 -7.89 11.04
C GLY A 97 0.61 -7.71 9.67
N TRP A 98 1.10 -6.51 9.35
CA TRP A 98 1.81 -6.27 8.09
C TRP A 98 3.14 -7.03 8.00
N THR A 99 3.86 -7.17 9.11
CA THR A 99 5.14 -7.90 9.14
C THR A 99 4.98 -9.43 9.09
N GLU A 100 3.81 -9.97 9.44
CA GLU A 100 3.56 -11.43 9.47
C GLU A 100 2.85 -11.96 8.25
N GLY A 101 2.01 -11.19 7.60
CA GLY A 101 1.14 -11.64 6.51
C GLY A 101 1.89 -12.28 5.34
N LYS A 102 3.21 -12.03 5.23
CA LYS A 102 4.10 -12.57 4.21
C LYS A 102 5.46 -13.01 4.75
N GLY A 103 5.50 -13.46 5.99
CA GLY A 103 6.69 -14.10 6.56
C GLY A 103 7.84 -13.14 6.81
N ASN A 104 7.64 -12.15 7.69
CA ASN A 104 8.69 -11.25 8.16
C ASN A 104 9.27 -10.33 7.06
N THR A 105 8.84 -9.08 7.04
CA THR A 105 9.33 -8.01 6.14
C THR A 105 10.85 -7.98 5.97
N TRP A 106 11.58 -8.23 7.06
CA TRP A 106 13.04 -8.32 7.04
C TRP A 106 13.53 -9.43 6.11
N SER A 107 13.11 -10.67 6.36
CA SER A 107 13.51 -11.82 5.55
C SER A 107 13.03 -11.72 4.10
N HIS A 108 11.83 -11.16 3.91
CA HIS A 108 11.24 -11.00 2.59
C HIS A 108 12.10 -10.10 1.69
N TYR A 109 12.43 -8.89 2.17
CA TYR A 109 13.19 -7.94 1.36
C TYR A 109 14.68 -8.28 1.29
N TYR A 110 15.30 -8.81 2.35
CA TYR A 110 16.66 -9.35 2.21
C TYR A 110 16.74 -10.54 1.25
N GLY A 111 15.69 -11.36 1.18
CA GLY A 111 15.57 -12.37 0.14
C GLY A 111 15.52 -11.79 -1.28
N GLY A 112 14.85 -10.66 -1.46
CA GLY A 112 14.85 -9.90 -2.71
C GLY A 112 16.22 -9.29 -3.03
N ILE A 113 16.89 -8.70 -2.04
CA ILE A 113 18.25 -8.14 -2.17
C ILE A 113 19.24 -9.23 -2.60
N LYS A 114 19.18 -10.42 -1.99
CA LYS A 114 20.02 -11.56 -2.39
C LYS A 114 19.83 -11.90 -3.86
N LEU A 115 18.59 -11.98 -4.34
CA LEU A 115 18.30 -12.26 -5.76
C LEU A 115 18.85 -11.16 -6.67
N CYS A 116 18.70 -9.90 -6.29
CA CYS A 116 19.24 -8.78 -7.06
C CYS A 116 20.77 -8.80 -7.09
N ASN A 117 21.45 -9.12 -5.97
CA ASN A 117 22.90 -9.26 -5.94
C ASN A 117 23.36 -10.37 -6.90
N GLN A 118 22.74 -11.54 -6.83
CA GLN A 118 23.02 -12.64 -7.74
C GLN A 118 22.85 -12.22 -9.21
N LEU A 119 21.73 -11.59 -9.55
CA LEU A 119 21.49 -11.06 -10.91
C LEU A 119 22.62 -10.12 -11.35
N LEU A 120 23.00 -9.16 -10.50
CA LEU A 120 23.96 -8.11 -10.83
C LEU A 120 25.40 -8.66 -10.95
N GLU A 121 25.75 -9.70 -10.21
CA GLU A 121 27.04 -10.39 -10.30
C GLU A 121 27.09 -11.27 -11.56
N ASP A 122 26.14 -12.18 -11.70
CA ASP A 122 26.23 -13.27 -12.68
C ASP A 122 25.91 -12.82 -14.11
N ILE A 123 25.04 -11.81 -14.29
CA ILE A 123 24.68 -11.30 -15.62
C ILE A 123 25.88 -10.71 -16.38
N MET A 124 26.95 -10.33 -15.67
CA MET A 124 28.13 -9.75 -16.31
C MET A 124 28.76 -10.71 -17.32
N ASP A 125 28.70 -12.01 -17.08
CA ASP A 125 29.22 -13.06 -17.94
C ASP A 125 28.26 -13.47 -19.07
N THR A 126 27.00 -13.02 -19.04
CA THR A 126 26.01 -13.33 -20.09
C THR A 126 26.40 -12.66 -21.42
N PRO A 127 26.52 -13.42 -22.53
CA PRO A 127 26.91 -12.89 -23.82
C PRO A 127 25.91 -11.85 -24.34
N ALA A 128 26.41 -10.76 -24.94
CA ALA A 128 25.64 -9.75 -25.65
C ALA A 128 26.49 -9.26 -26.84
N ASN A 129 26.24 -9.78 -28.03
CA ASN A 129 27.09 -9.62 -29.20
C ASN A 129 26.66 -8.47 -30.10
N THR A 130 25.35 -8.16 -30.13
CA THR A 130 24.77 -7.06 -30.90
C THR A 130 24.46 -5.85 -30.02
N ASP A 131 24.28 -4.69 -30.63
CA ASP A 131 23.94 -3.47 -29.88
C ASP A 131 22.54 -3.59 -29.23
N SER A 132 21.60 -4.28 -29.87
CA SER A 132 20.29 -4.57 -29.26
C SER A 132 20.40 -5.50 -28.04
N GLU A 133 21.26 -6.52 -28.09
CA GLU A 133 21.50 -7.40 -26.94
C GLU A 133 22.20 -6.66 -25.81
N LYS A 134 23.12 -5.75 -26.11
CA LYS A 134 23.76 -4.88 -25.09
C LYS A 134 22.74 -3.94 -24.44
N GLU A 135 21.86 -3.32 -25.24
CA GLU A 135 20.76 -2.51 -24.72
C GLU A 135 19.84 -3.33 -23.82
N TRP A 136 19.43 -4.52 -24.23
CA TRP A 136 18.61 -5.43 -23.44
C TRP A 136 19.31 -5.85 -22.12
N LYS A 137 20.59 -6.26 -22.19
CA LYS A 137 21.40 -6.58 -21.01
C LYS A 137 21.46 -5.38 -20.04
N ASN A 138 21.69 -4.18 -20.54
CA ASN A 138 21.70 -2.96 -19.73
C ASN A 138 20.35 -2.70 -19.06
N GLN A 139 19.24 -2.95 -19.76
CA GLN A 139 17.90 -2.82 -19.17
C GLN A 139 17.65 -3.84 -18.05
N ILE A 140 18.12 -5.09 -18.21
CA ILE A 140 18.04 -6.10 -17.15
C ILE A 140 18.86 -5.67 -15.93
N ILE A 141 20.09 -5.19 -16.12
CA ILE A 141 20.96 -4.67 -15.06
C ILE A 141 20.32 -3.46 -14.37
N GLY A 142 19.79 -2.52 -15.13
CA GLY A 142 19.12 -1.33 -14.59
C GLY A 142 17.91 -1.68 -13.73
N GLN A 143 17.11 -2.66 -14.13
CA GLN A 143 15.99 -3.17 -13.34
C GLN A 143 16.50 -3.88 -12.06
N GLY A 144 17.59 -4.63 -12.14
CA GLY A 144 18.24 -5.26 -10.97
C GLY A 144 18.64 -4.22 -9.91
N TYR A 145 19.29 -3.13 -10.32
CA TYR A 145 19.62 -2.01 -9.44
C TYR A 145 18.38 -1.34 -8.85
N PHE A 146 17.37 -1.07 -9.68
CA PHE A 146 16.11 -0.47 -9.20
C PHE A 146 15.42 -1.34 -8.14
N LEU A 147 15.30 -2.64 -8.37
CA LEU A 147 14.66 -3.56 -7.42
C LEU A 147 15.46 -3.65 -6.11
N ARG A 148 16.80 -3.69 -6.17
CA ARG A 148 17.63 -3.68 -4.97
C ARG A 148 17.45 -2.39 -4.18
N ALA A 149 17.45 -1.24 -4.86
CA ALA A 149 17.15 0.06 -4.26
C ALA A 149 15.75 0.08 -3.60
N TYR A 150 14.74 -0.47 -4.27
CA TYR A 150 13.37 -0.55 -3.76
C TYR A 150 13.30 -1.41 -2.49
N TYR A 151 13.93 -2.57 -2.46
CA TYR A 151 13.92 -3.45 -1.28
C TYR A 151 14.68 -2.84 -0.10
N TYR A 152 15.82 -2.19 -0.37
CA TYR A 152 16.52 -1.42 0.65
C TYR A 152 15.70 -0.24 1.15
N HIS A 153 14.97 0.46 0.27
CA HIS A 153 14.07 1.54 0.68
C HIS A 153 12.97 1.05 1.63
N MET A 154 12.38 -0.11 1.37
CA MET A 154 11.36 -0.69 2.25
C MET A 154 11.94 -1.03 3.63
N LEU A 155 13.12 -1.62 3.68
CA LEU A 155 13.82 -1.89 4.94
C LEU A 155 14.21 -0.60 5.67
N TYR A 156 14.77 0.38 4.95
CA TYR A 156 15.16 1.69 5.47
C TYR A 156 13.98 2.45 6.09
N SER A 157 12.85 2.46 5.38
CA SER A 157 11.65 3.17 5.82
C SER A 157 11.06 2.61 7.12
N VAL A 158 11.17 1.28 7.33
CA VAL A 158 10.62 0.61 8.51
C VAL A 158 11.63 0.53 9.66
N TYR A 159 12.88 0.11 9.37
CA TYR A 159 13.88 -0.23 10.39
C TYR A 159 14.99 0.83 10.56
N GLY A 160 15.14 1.76 9.63
CA GLY A 160 16.18 2.79 9.66
C GLY A 160 17.56 2.21 9.38
N ARG A 161 18.38 2.01 10.43
CA ARG A 161 19.73 1.42 10.33
C ARG A 161 19.65 -0.08 10.04
N ILE A 162 20.25 -0.51 8.95
CA ILE A 162 20.24 -1.88 8.45
C ILE A 162 21.60 -2.27 7.88
N PRO A 163 21.98 -3.56 7.85
CA PRO A 163 23.15 -4.02 7.13
C PRO A 163 23.06 -3.77 5.62
N LEU A 164 24.17 -3.33 5.03
CA LEU A 164 24.31 -3.16 3.58
C LEU A 164 25.05 -4.37 3.01
N ILE A 165 24.40 -5.10 2.11
CA ILE A 165 24.90 -6.30 1.46
C ILE A 165 24.74 -6.11 -0.05
N ASP A 166 25.85 -5.97 -0.76
CA ASP A 166 25.91 -5.72 -2.21
C ASP A 166 26.46 -6.89 -3.02
N HIS A 167 26.66 -8.02 -2.36
CA HIS A 167 27.25 -9.25 -2.91
C HIS A 167 26.49 -10.51 -2.46
N THR A 168 26.82 -11.64 -3.06
CA THR A 168 26.32 -12.95 -2.62
C THR A 168 27.29 -13.58 -1.62
N TYR A 169 26.76 -14.48 -0.77
CA TYR A 169 27.56 -15.25 0.19
C TYR A 169 27.73 -16.66 -0.28
N ASP A 170 28.95 -17.20 -0.15
CA ASP A 170 29.19 -18.63 -0.25
C ASP A 170 28.62 -19.36 0.97
N LEU A 171 28.42 -20.69 0.84
CA LEU A 171 27.85 -21.53 1.92
C LEU A 171 28.66 -21.48 3.23
N ASP A 172 29.96 -21.25 3.13
CA ASP A 172 30.89 -21.21 4.28
C ASP A 172 31.19 -19.78 4.76
N SER A 173 30.53 -18.77 4.16
CA SER A 173 30.73 -17.36 4.55
C SER A 173 30.09 -17.06 5.90
N GLU A 174 30.79 -16.31 6.75
CA GLU A 174 30.22 -15.76 7.98
C GLU A 174 29.60 -14.38 7.71
N PHE A 175 28.37 -14.19 8.14
CA PHE A 175 27.73 -12.89 8.11
C PHE A 175 28.34 -11.97 9.19
N LYS A 176 28.96 -10.87 8.77
CA LYS A 176 29.68 -9.94 9.67
C LYS A 176 29.23 -8.48 9.53
N GLU A 177 28.31 -8.19 8.65
CA GLU A 177 27.87 -6.84 8.36
C GLU A 177 27.10 -6.26 9.54
N GLU A 178 27.60 -5.15 10.07
CA GLU A 178 26.91 -4.36 11.08
C GLU A 178 25.84 -3.47 10.42
N ARG A 179 24.94 -2.94 11.23
CA ARG A 179 23.95 -1.97 10.74
C ARG A 179 24.64 -0.65 10.38
N ALA A 180 24.56 -0.27 9.12
CA ALA A 180 25.06 1.01 8.62
C ALA A 180 24.29 2.20 9.20
N ASP A 181 24.91 3.38 9.18
CA ASP A 181 24.22 4.61 9.55
C ASP A 181 23.14 4.98 8.53
N MET A 182 22.13 5.73 8.97
CA MET A 182 20.98 6.07 8.12
C MET A 182 21.36 6.84 6.86
N ASP A 183 22.37 7.72 6.96
CA ASP A 183 22.86 8.48 5.81
C ASP A 183 23.56 7.56 4.80
N ASP A 184 24.33 6.56 5.26
CA ASP A 184 25.02 5.58 4.40
C ASP A 184 24.02 4.66 3.69
N VAL A 185 22.96 4.23 4.42
CA VAL A 185 21.87 3.43 3.81
C VAL A 185 21.18 4.23 2.71
N ALA A 186 20.84 5.48 2.97
CA ALA A 186 20.21 6.33 1.97
C ALA A 186 21.11 6.56 0.75
N ASP A 187 22.42 6.79 0.97
CA ASP A 187 23.38 7.01 -0.11
C ASP A 187 23.58 5.76 -0.96
N PHE A 188 23.58 4.58 -0.35
CA PHE A 188 23.61 3.32 -1.08
C PHE A 188 22.38 3.15 -1.99
N ILE A 189 21.18 3.42 -1.47
CA ILE A 189 19.93 3.36 -2.25
C ILE A 189 19.96 4.37 -3.40
N VAL A 190 20.43 5.59 -3.13
CA VAL A 190 20.56 6.65 -4.14
C VAL A 190 21.52 6.25 -5.24
N ALA A 191 22.65 5.63 -4.91
CA ALA A 191 23.64 5.17 -5.88
C ALA A 191 23.05 4.08 -6.82
N ASP A 192 22.27 3.16 -6.28
CA ASP A 192 21.56 2.16 -7.09
C ASP A 192 20.47 2.79 -7.96
N CYS A 193 19.74 3.79 -7.46
CA CYS A 193 18.78 4.55 -8.27
C CYS A 193 19.46 5.30 -9.43
N ASP A 194 20.65 5.87 -9.20
CA ASP A 194 21.41 6.56 -10.24
C ASP A 194 21.88 5.60 -11.35
N LYS A 195 22.42 4.44 -10.98
CA LYS A 195 22.77 3.38 -11.94
C LYS A 195 21.55 2.88 -12.72
N ALA A 196 20.43 2.68 -12.04
CA ALA A 196 19.19 2.32 -12.69
C ALA A 196 18.72 3.40 -13.69
N ALA A 197 18.73 4.67 -13.29
CA ALA A 197 18.30 5.77 -14.15
C ALA A 197 19.22 6.00 -15.38
N GLU A 198 20.49 5.62 -15.28
CA GLU A 198 21.43 5.63 -16.41
C GLU A 198 21.10 4.55 -17.45
N LEU A 199 20.74 3.35 -17.00
CA LEU A 199 20.58 2.16 -17.83
C LEU A 199 19.15 1.94 -18.34
N LEU A 200 18.14 2.46 -17.63
CA LEU A 200 16.74 2.22 -17.94
C LEU A 200 16.21 3.20 -19.00
N PRO A 201 15.31 2.72 -19.87
CA PRO A 201 14.62 3.59 -20.81
C PRO A 201 13.61 4.50 -20.10
N THR A 202 13.28 5.61 -20.73
CA THR A 202 12.20 6.50 -20.28
C THR A 202 10.83 5.82 -20.45
N VAL A 203 10.67 5.09 -21.56
CA VAL A 203 9.47 4.30 -21.89
C VAL A 203 9.96 3.06 -22.65
N TYR A 204 9.43 1.89 -22.31
CA TYR A 204 9.69 0.66 -23.04
C TYR A 204 9.00 0.70 -24.41
N LYS A 205 9.66 0.15 -25.43
CA LYS A 205 9.13 0.09 -26.79
C LYS A 205 8.10 -1.02 -26.97
N ASP A 206 8.31 -2.13 -26.23
CA ASP A 206 7.44 -3.30 -26.31
C ASP A 206 6.32 -3.21 -25.27
N ALA A 207 5.10 -3.50 -25.67
CA ALA A 207 3.95 -3.50 -24.78
C ALA A 207 4.01 -4.62 -23.71
N SER A 208 4.76 -5.68 -23.95
CA SER A 208 4.99 -6.77 -23.00
C SER A 208 5.83 -6.33 -21.79
N ASP A 209 6.58 -5.23 -21.92
CA ASP A 209 7.39 -4.66 -20.85
C ASP A 209 6.66 -3.59 -20.02
N PHE A 210 5.38 -3.37 -20.31
CA PHE A 210 4.56 -2.44 -19.53
C PHE A 210 4.51 -2.88 -18.04
N GLY A 211 4.70 -1.92 -17.13
CA GLY A 211 4.80 -2.16 -15.69
C GLY A 211 6.22 -2.42 -15.16
N ARG A 212 7.22 -2.66 -16.04
CA ARG A 212 8.63 -2.72 -15.63
C ARG A 212 9.14 -1.36 -15.18
N ALA A 213 10.14 -1.38 -14.29
CA ALA A 213 10.78 -0.17 -13.83
C ALA A 213 11.42 0.63 -14.97
N THR A 214 11.15 1.94 -14.99
CA THR A 214 11.65 2.90 -15.96
C THR A 214 12.67 3.85 -15.33
N LYS A 215 13.33 4.67 -16.15
CA LYS A 215 14.13 5.80 -15.68
C LYS A 215 13.36 6.70 -14.71
N GLY A 216 12.09 6.97 -15.02
CA GLY A 216 11.22 7.78 -14.17
C GLY A 216 10.97 7.13 -12.81
N ALA A 217 10.79 5.81 -12.75
CA ALA A 217 10.63 5.07 -11.49
C ALA A 217 11.89 5.16 -10.62
N ALA A 218 13.08 5.04 -11.22
CA ALA A 218 14.35 5.15 -10.50
C ALA A 218 14.57 6.56 -9.93
N LEU A 219 14.32 7.60 -10.72
CA LEU A 219 14.42 8.99 -10.26
C LEU A 219 13.39 9.33 -9.18
N ALA A 220 12.17 8.81 -9.29
CA ALA A 220 11.12 9.03 -8.32
C ALA A 220 11.43 8.35 -6.97
N LEU A 221 11.93 7.12 -7.00
CA LEU A 221 12.41 6.44 -5.78
C LEU A 221 13.57 7.19 -5.12
N LYS A 222 14.54 7.67 -5.91
CA LYS A 222 15.61 8.55 -5.42
C LYS A 222 15.05 9.79 -4.73
N GLY A 223 14.06 10.46 -5.33
CA GLY A 223 13.41 11.64 -4.75
C GLY A 223 12.75 11.35 -3.40
N ARG A 224 12.06 10.21 -3.27
CA ARG A 224 11.44 9.75 -2.01
C ARG A 224 12.49 9.44 -0.95
N VAL A 225 13.56 8.73 -1.28
CA VAL A 225 14.65 8.39 -0.34
C VAL A 225 15.35 9.63 0.18
N LEU A 226 15.65 10.58 -0.69
CA LEU A 226 16.28 11.86 -0.30
C LEU A 226 15.35 12.73 0.56
N LEU A 227 14.04 12.72 0.30
CA LEU A 227 13.04 13.35 1.16
C LEU A 227 13.08 12.74 2.58
N TYR A 228 13.18 11.43 2.69
CA TYR A 228 13.29 10.76 3.99
C TYR A 228 14.60 11.10 4.67
N LYS A 229 15.75 11.05 3.95
CA LYS A 229 17.07 11.45 4.45
C LYS A 229 17.10 12.88 4.99
N ALA A 230 16.31 13.80 4.39
CA ALA A 230 16.18 15.18 4.83
C ALA A 230 15.27 15.35 6.06
N SER A 231 14.42 14.36 6.35
CA SER A 231 13.37 14.45 7.38
C SER A 231 13.90 14.16 8.80
N PRO A 232 13.27 14.72 9.85
CA PRO A 232 13.78 14.68 11.23
C PRO A 232 13.99 13.29 11.83
N LEU A 233 13.23 12.26 11.40
CA LEU A 233 13.39 10.90 11.93
C LEU A 233 14.71 10.27 11.46
N PHE A 234 15.11 10.55 10.22
CA PHE A 234 16.22 9.88 9.55
C PHE A 234 17.57 10.58 9.73
N GLY A 235 17.59 11.65 10.49
CA GLY A 235 18.84 12.36 10.81
C GLY A 235 18.62 13.83 11.14
N THR A 236 19.69 14.61 11.11
CA THR A 236 19.60 16.07 11.27
C THR A 236 19.23 16.69 9.92
N PRO A 237 18.10 17.39 9.82
CA PRO A 237 17.75 18.15 8.63
C PRO A 237 18.79 19.22 8.33
N SER A 238 19.09 19.42 7.05
CA SER A 238 19.93 20.52 6.59
C SER A 238 19.44 21.07 5.25
N ARG A 239 19.85 22.30 4.94
CA ARG A 239 19.49 22.93 3.67
C ARG A 239 19.98 22.10 2.48
N GLU A 240 21.17 21.51 2.58
CA GLU A 240 21.78 20.69 1.54
C GLU A 240 20.96 19.42 1.29
N LYS A 241 20.51 18.74 2.36
CA LYS A 241 19.65 17.55 2.25
C LYS A 241 18.31 17.88 1.59
N TRP A 242 17.67 18.98 2.00
CA TRP A 242 16.41 19.44 1.39
C TRP A 242 16.60 19.87 -0.07
N GLN A 243 17.71 20.50 -0.43
CA GLN A 243 18.01 20.85 -1.81
C GLN A 243 18.20 19.60 -2.67
N ALA A 244 18.97 18.62 -2.20
CA ALA A 244 19.16 17.35 -2.91
C ALA A 244 17.82 16.62 -3.16
N ALA A 245 16.93 16.60 -2.16
CA ALA A 245 15.60 16.04 -2.31
C ALA A 245 14.74 16.84 -3.31
N ALA A 246 14.81 18.17 -3.27
CA ALA A 246 14.13 19.04 -4.23
C ALA A 246 14.60 18.77 -5.66
N ASP A 247 15.91 18.72 -5.89
CA ASP A 247 16.51 18.52 -7.20
C ASP A 247 16.12 17.15 -7.79
N ALA A 248 16.10 16.10 -6.95
CA ALA A 248 15.72 14.75 -7.39
C ALA A 248 14.24 14.67 -7.79
N ASN A 249 13.32 15.23 -6.99
CA ASN A 249 11.90 15.26 -7.35
C ASN A 249 11.66 16.18 -8.57
N LYS A 250 12.37 17.29 -8.68
CA LYS A 250 12.31 18.18 -9.84
C LYS A 250 12.75 17.49 -11.13
N ALA A 251 13.77 16.62 -11.05
CA ALA A 251 14.23 15.85 -12.22
C ALA A 251 13.11 14.97 -12.80
N VAL A 252 12.25 14.37 -11.98
CA VAL A 252 11.08 13.62 -12.45
C VAL A 252 10.07 14.55 -13.12
N ILE A 253 9.78 15.70 -12.51
CA ILE A 253 8.86 16.71 -13.07
C ILE A 253 9.35 17.18 -14.45
N ASP A 254 10.65 17.45 -14.57
CA ASP A 254 11.27 17.97 -15.79
C ASP A 254 11.35 16.95 -16.94
N MET A 255 11.11 15.66 -16.66
CA MET A 255 10.96 14.69 -17.76
C MET A 255 9.76 15.01 -18.66
N ASN A 256 8.75 15.69 -18.16
CA ASN A 256 7.53 16.11 -18.88
C ASN A 256 6.79 14.97 -19.60
N ILE A 257 6.89 13.74 -19.07
CA ILE A 257 6.20 12.54 -19.62
C ILE A 257 5.01 12.12 -18.76
N TYR A 258 4.94 12.61 -17.53
CA TYR A 258 3.83 12.37 -16.60
C TYR A 258 2.95 13.60 -16.49
N SER A 259 1.66 13.41 -16.27
CA SER A 259 0.71 14.50 -16.04
C SER A 259 -0.41 14.07 -15.10
N LEU A 260 -0.97 15.01 -14.32
CA LEU A 260 -2.15 14.71 -13.51
C LEU A 260 -3.33 14.37 -14.41
N LYS A 261 -3.97 13.24 -14.16
CA LYS A 261 -5.21 12.85 -14.83
C LYS A 261 -6.31 13.84 -14.41
N GLN A 262 -6.89 14.50 -15.37
CA GLN A 262 -7.99 15.45 -15.13
C GLN A 262 -9.27 14.69 -14.81
N VAL A 263 -10.05 15.20 -13.89
CA VAL A 263 -11.34 14.65 -13.46
C VAL A 263 -12.37 15.77 -13.37
N SER A 264 -13.64 15.42 -13.53
CA SER A 264 -14.76 16.37 -13.46
C SER A 264 -15.74 16.08 -12.31
N ASN A 265 -15.58 14.93 -11.65
CA ASN A 265 -16.45 14.50 -10.54
C ASN A 265 -15.74 13.46 -9.67
N SER A 266 -16.43 13.02 -8.61
CA SER A 266 -15.92 12.05 -7.64
C SER A 266 -15.74 10.64 -8.20
N ASP A 267 -16.55 10.23 -9.17
CA ASP A 267 -16.45 8.88 -9.74
C ASP A 267 -15.24 8.78 -10.66
N GLU A 268 -15.03 9.78 -11.52
CA GLU A 268 -13.81 9.87 -12.33
C GLU A 268 -12.54 9.95 -11.47
N TYR A 269 -12.62 10.58 -10.28
CA TYR A 269 -11.49 10.56 -9.35
C TYR A 269 -11.27 9.17 -8.75
N ALA A 270 -12.32 8.45 -8.39
CA ALA A 270 -12.22 7.07 -7.88
C ALA A 270 -11.65 6.13 -8.96
N ASP A 271 -12.09 6.28 -10.21
CA ASP A 271 -11.67 5.46 -11.34
C ASP A 271 -10.17 5.66 -11.71
N LEU A 272 -9.54 6.72 -11.22
CA LEU A 272 -8.10 6.96 -11.39
C LEU A 272 -7.29 5.74 -10.92
N PHE A 273 -7.71 5.07 -9.86
CA PHE A 273 -6.97 3.96 -9.24
C PHE A 273 -7.21 2.59 -9.91
N PHE A 274 -8.04 2.52 -10.93
CA PHE A 274 -8.31 1.30 -11.71
C PHE A 274 -7.68 1.34 -13.10
N ASP A 275 -7.08 2.47 -13.49
CA ASP A 275 -6.49 2.68 -14.81
C ASP A 275 -4.96 2.61 -14.75
N SER A 276 -4.40 1.44 -15.06
CA SER A 276 -2.95 1.22 -15.12
C SER A 276 -2.25 2.05 -16.21
N LYS A 277 -3.00 2.59 -17.18
CA LYS A 277 -2.47 3.48 -18.23
C LYS A 277 -2.65 4.96 -17.91
N ASN A 278 -3.00 5.25 -16.68
CA ASN A 278 -3.13 6.59 -16.16
C ASN A 278 -1.80 7.36 -16.28
N PRO A 279 -1.80 8.57 -16.85
CA PRO A 279 -0.58 9.35 -17.07
C PRO A 279 0.12 9.81 -15.77
N GLU A 280 -0.48 9.64 -14.60
CA GLU A 280 0.17 9.90 -13.31
C GLU A 280 1.08 8.77 -12.85
N VAL A 281 0.87 7.55 -13.33
CA VAL A 281 1.56 6.36 -12.81
C VAL A 281 3.02 6.37 -13.21
N ILE A 282 3.89 6.20 -12.22
CA ILE A 282 5.35 6.14 -12.40
C ILE A 282 5.86 4.73 -12.14
N PHE A 283 5.33 4.08 -11.11
CA PHE A 283 5.63 2.67 -10.80
C PHE A 283 4.43 2.01 -10.13
N GLU A 284 4.07 0.82 -10.62
CA GLU A 284 2.90 0.08 -10.17
C GLU A 284 3.12 -1.43 -10.19
N LYS A 285 2.29 -2.15 -9.47
CA LYS A 285 2.11 -3.60 -9.61
C LYS A 285 0.86 -3.88 -10.41
N LEU A 286 1.03 -4.66 -11.47
CA LEU A 286 -0.05 -5.13 -12.32
C LEU A 286 -0.49 -6.53 -11.90
N TYR A 287 -1.75 -6.83 -12.15
CA TYR A 287 -2.34 -8.16 -12.01
C TYR A 287 -2.98 -8.55 -13.33
N ASP A 288 -2.87 -9.81 -13.70
CA ASP A 288 -3.50 -10.36 -14.91
C ASP A 288 -4.70 -11.25 -14.57
N GLU A 289 -5.52 -11.52 -15.59
CA GLU A 289 -6.73 -12.36 -15.46
C GLU A 289 -6.40 -13.85 -15.16
N LYS A 290 -5.17 -14.27 -15.29
CA LYS A 290 -4.74 -15.66 -15.11
C LYS A 290 -4.14 -15.92 -13.74
N GLY A 291 -3.81 -14.82 -13.09
CA GLY A 291 -2.89 -15.04 -12.07
C GLY A 291 -3.23 -14.79 -10.74
N ILE A 292 -3.03 -15.17 -9.84
CA ILE A 292 -2.83 -14.84 -8.42
C ILE A 292 -3.88 -13.82 -8.02
N ALA A 293 -4.87 -14.31 -7.40
CA ALA A 293 -5.89 -13.60 -6.63
C ALA A 293 -5.25 -12.60 -5.64
N GLY A 294 -4.53 -11.61 -6.15
CA GLY A 294 -3.80 -10.66 -5.32
C GLY A 294 -4.71 -9.61 -4.75
N SER A 295 -5.61 -9.06 -5.55
CA SER A 295 -6.43 -7.92 -5.15
C SER A 295 -7.83 -8.30 -4.64
N SER A 296 -8.31 -9.52 -4.86
CA SER A 296 -9.61 -9.97 -4.34
C SER A 296 -9.72 -9.86 -2.82
N ALA A 297 -8.61 -9.95 -2.09
CA ALA A 297 -8.58 -9.72 -0.65
C ALA A 297 -9.02 -8.29 -0.27
N SER A 298 -8.69 -7.28 -1.09
CA SER A 298 -9.10 -5.90 -0.83
C SER A 298 -10.60 -5.71 -0.95
N LEU A 299 -11.24 -6.34 -1.93
CA LEU A 299 -12.69 -6.28 -2.11
C LEU A 299 -13.42 -6.79 -0.87
N VAL A 300 -13.04 -7.97 -0.36
CA VAL A 300 -13.61 -8.54 0.86
C VAL A 300 -13.36 -7.67 2.07
N MET A 301 -12.12 -7.16 2.21
CA MET A 301 -11.74 -6.37 3.38
C MET A 301 -12.42 -5.01 3.44
N GLN A 302 -12.68 -4.39 2.29
CA GLN A 302 -13.21 -3.03 2.22
C GLN A 302 -14.74 -2.96 2.15
N ALA A 303 -15.34 -3.88 1.40
CA ALA A 303 -16.76 -3.81 1.07
C ALA A 303 -17.66 -3.85 2.31
N PRO A 304 -18.79 -3.13 2.30
CA PRO A 304 -19.81 -3.24 3.33
C PRO A 304 -20.35 -4.66 3.45
N ALA A 305 -20.70 -5.05 4.68
CA ALA A 305 -21.12 -6.42 4.98
C ALA A 305 -22.57 -6.73 4.62
N GLY A 306 -23.41 -5.71 4.41
CA GLY A 306 -24.83 -5.88 4.17
C GLY A 306 -25.16 -6.61 2.87
N PRO A 307 -26.23 -7.40 2.86
CA PRO A 307 -26.61 -8.21 1.70
C PRO A 307 -27.10 -7.34 0.52
N GLY A 308 -26.91 -7.86 -0.69
CA GLY A 308 -27.46 -7.29 -1.92
C GLY A 308 -26.65 -6.14 -2.52
N ASN A 309 -25.39 -5.95 -2.11
CA ASN A 309 -24.46 -5.02 -2.76
C ASN A 309 -23.50 -5.72 -3.75
N GLY A 310 -23.58 -7.05 -3.85
CA GLY A 310 -22.74 -7.87 -4.72
C GLY A 310 -21.37 -8.22 -4.14
N TYR A 311 -21.06 -7.78 -2.93
CA TYR A 311 -19.75 -8.06 -2.29
C TYR A 311 -19.89 -8.74 -0.93
N GLU A 312 -20.85 -8.34 -0.09
CA GLU A 312 -21.07 -8.87 1.26
C GLU A 312 -19.75 -9.01 2.04
N GLY A 313 -19.00 -7.92 2.08
CA GLY A 313 -17.63 -7.89 2.57
C GLY A 313 -17.53 -7.94 4.09
N TRP A 314 -16.35 -7.63 4.60
CA TRP A 314 -16.05 -7.73 6.02
C TRP A 314 -15.93 -6.36 6.70
N SER A 315 -16.08 -5.27 5.97
CA SER A 315 -15.91 -3.90 6.49
C SER A 315 -14.66 -3.74 7.37
N THR A 316 -13.55 -4.37 6.99
CA THR A 316 -12.37 -4.50 7.85
C THR A 316 -11.61 -3.19 7.99
N TRP A 317 -11.44 -2.46 6.88
CA TRP A 317 -10.71 -1.19 6.85
C TRP A 317 -11.68 -0.03 6.91
N GLN A 318 -11.83 0.53 8.09
CA GLN A 318 -12.85 1.53 8.39
C GLN A 318 -12.21 2.90 8.54
N PRO A 319 -12.45 3.86 7.63
CA PRO A 319 -12.02 5.24 7.82
C PRO A 319 -12.50 5.78 9.16
N THR A 320 -11.64 6.52 9.86
CA THR A 320 -11.99 7.12 11.15
C THR A 320 -12.86 8.36 10.96
N TYR A 321 -13.59 8.76 11.98
CA TYR A 321 -14.35 10.00 11.95
C TYR A 321 -13.42 11.20 11.71
N GLU A 322 -12.28 11.21 12.37
CA GLU A 322 -11.28 12.28 12.32
C GLU A 322 -10.75 12.49 10.90
N ILE A 323 -10.46 11.41 10.17
CA ILE A 323 -9.95 11.54 8.79
C ILE A 323 -11.05 12.01 7.82
N VAL A 324 -12.31 11.62 8.05
CA VAL A 324 -13.44 12.06 7.23
C VAL A 324 -13.74 13.55 7.45
N GLU A 325 -13.55 14.05 8.67
CA GLU A 325 -13.74 15.46 8.99
C GLU A 325 -12.69 16.38 8.33
N LEU A 326 -11.53 15.85 7.94
CA LEU A 326 -10.49 16.64 7.24
C LEU A 326 -10.95 17.11 5.86
N PHE A 327 -11.77 16.36 5.15
CA PHE A 327 -12.21 16.80 3.81
C PHE A 327 -12.88 18.17 3.88
N GLN A 328 -12.50 19.08 3.00
CA GLN A 328 -13.04 20.45 2.95
C GLN A 328 -14.43 20.48 2.32
N ASN A 329 -15.11 21.62 2.45
CA ASN A 329 -16.24 21.95 1.60
C ASN A 329 -15.77 22.15 0.15
N ALA A 330 -16.67 22.03 -0.83
CA ALA A 330 -16.36 22.19 -2.25
C ALA A 330 -15.82 23.60 -2.60
N ASP A 331 -16.08 24.59 -1.78
CA ASP A 331 -15.53 25.94 -1.91
C ASP A 331 -14.13 26.11 -1.29
N GLY A 332 -13.53 25.02 -0.80
CA GLY A 332 -12.19 25.00 -0.20
C GLY A 332 -12.14 25.52 1.25
N THR A 333 -13.26 25.81 1.86
CA THR A 333 -13.30 26.16 3.29
C THR A 333 -13.20 24.91 4.16
N PRO A 334 -12.56 24.99 5.34
CA PRO A 334 -12.57 23.88 6.29
C PRO A 334 -13.99 23.47 6.65
N TYR A 335 -14.26 22.17 6.66
CA TYR A 335 -15.54 21.66 7.13
C TYR A 335 -15.70 21.92 8.62
N LYS A 336 -16.94 22.20 9.02
CA LYS A 336 -17.35 22.30 10.42
C LYS A 336 -18.61 21.50 10.61
N PRO A 337 -18.62 20.54 11.56
CA PRO A 337 -19.83 19.81 11.90
C PRO A 337 -20.98 20.77 12.22
N ALA A 338 -22.18 20.40 11.82
CA ALA A 338 -23.36 21.19 12.10
C ALA A 338 -23.66 21.22 13.60
N GLU A 339 -24.36 22.28 14.04
CA GLU A 339 -24.79 22.40 15.43
C GLU A 339 -25.64 21.19 15.85
N THR A 340 -25.42 20.74 17.09
CA THR A 340 -26.15 19.63 17.67
C THR A 340 -27.31 20.11 18.52
N LYS A 341 -28.34 19.27 18.59
CA LYS A 341 -29.51 19.47 19.46
C LYS A 341 -29.89 18.13 20.12
N PRO A 342 -30.67 18.15 21.22
CA PRO A 342 -31.05 16.92 21.90
C PRO A 342 -32.03 16.09 21.08
N PHE A 343 -31.76 14.80 20.93
CA PHE A 343 -32.67 13.81 20.38
C PHE A 343 -32.81 12.64 21.36
N THR A 344 -34.04 12.21 21.63
CA THR A 344 -34.30 10.95 22.34
C THR A 344 -34.38 9.82 21.33
N ILE A 345 -33.53 8.83 21.48
CA ILE A 345 -33.43 7.68 20.57
C ILE A 345 -33.55 6.38 21.34
N LEU A 346 -33.90 5.31 20.62
CA LEU A 346 -33.78 3.93 21.07
C LEU A 346 -32.41 3.41 20.67
N GLN A 347 -31.48 3.32 21.62
CA GLN A 347 -30.14 2.80 21.37
C GLN A 347 -30.15 1.29 21.51
N THR A 348 -29.68 0.57 20.49
CA THR A 348 -29.48 -0.87 20.50
C THR A 348 -28.03 -1.21 20.79
N THR A 349 -27.80 -2.11 21.73
CA THR A 349 -26.49 -2.72 22.01
C THR A 349 -26.59 -4.21 21.74
N ILE A 350 -25.67 -4.77 20.97
CA ILE A 350 -25.56 -6.19 20.69
C ILE A 350 -24.41 -6.75 21.51
N ASP A 351 -24.69 -7.80 22.26
CA ASP A 351 -23.67 -8.57 22.97
C ASP A 351 -22.78 -9.30 21.95
N PRO A 352 -21.45 -9.11 21.98
CA PRO A 352 -20.56 -9.65 20.95
C PRO A 352 -20.45 -11.19 20.99
N ASP A 353 -20.71 -11.82 22.13
CA ASP A 353 -20.54 -13.26 22.27
C ASP A 353 -21.84 -14.02 21.96
N SER A 354 -22.98 -13.49 22.42
CA SER A 354 -24.28 -14.14 22.25
C SER A 354 -25.08 -13.62 21.05
N GLY A 355 -24.77 -12.42 20.56
CA GLY A 355 -25.56 -11.72 19.53
C GLY A 355 -26.91 -11.17 20.08
N GLU A 356 -27.15 -11.23 21.39
CA GLU A 356 -28.40 -10.75 21.99
C GLU A 356 -28.45 -9.22 21.98
N ALA A 357 -29.58 -8.69 21.50
CA ALA A 357 -29.81 -7.25 21.40
C ALA A 357 -30.55 -6.73 22.63
N THR A 358 -29.98 -5.70 23.27
CA THR A 358 -30.66 -4.93 24.32
C THR A 358 -30.96 -3.53 23.83
N GLN A 359 -32.09 -2.96 24.28
CA GLN A 359 -32.53 -1.63 23.85
C GLN A 359 -32.78 -0.72 25.04
N LYS A 360 -32.36 0.54 24.93
CA LYS A 360 -32.54 1.57 25.95
C LYS A 360 -32.83 2.92 25.31
N GLU A 361 -33.81 3.63 25.86
CA GLU A 361 -33.99 5.06 25.49
C GLU A 361 -32.90 5.91 26.11
N VAL A 362 -32.26 6.73 25.27
CA VAL A 362 -31.21 7.68 25.68
C VAL A 362 -31.40 9.02 24.97
N THR A 363 -31.01 10.11 25.61
CA THR A 363 -30.95 11.42 24.97
C THR A 363 -29.50 11.73 24.60
N ILE A 364 -29.30 12.04 23.33
CA ILE A 364 -27.97 12.36 22.75
C ILE A 364 -27.98 13.76 22.12
N GLN A 365 -26.81 14.37 22.01
CA GLN A 365 -26.60 15.61 21.24
C GLN A 365 -26.18 15.23 19.82
N ALA A 366 -27.03 15.45 18.84
CA ALA A 366 -26.81 15.04 17.46
C ALA A 366 -27.31 16.10 16.47
N SER A 367 -26.97 15.96 15.21
CA SER A 367 -27.47 16.82 14.13
C SER A 367 -28.37 16.04 13.18
N ASP A 368 -29.35 16.69 12.57
CA ASP A 368 -30.17 16.17 11.47
C ASP A 368 -29.72 16.74 10.11
N VAL A 369 -28.58 17.40 10.05
CA VAL A 369 -27.97 17.90 8.82
C VAL A 369 -27.04 16.85 8.25
N ASN A 370 -27.19 16.55 6.95
CA ASN A 370 -26.35 15.58 6.24
C ASN A 370 -24.89 16.08 6.21
N PRO A 371 -23.92 15.35 6.78
CA PRO A 371 -22.54 15.81 6.91
C PRO A 371 -21.71 15.66 5.61
N TRP A 372 -22.24 15.05 4.58
CA TRP A 372 -21.51 14.76 3.32
C TRP A 372 -21.91 15.69 2.16
N GLU A 373 -22.96 16.47 2.33
CA GLU A 373 -23.43 17.38 1.31
C GLU A 373 -22.52 18.62 1.22
N GLY A 374 -22.24 19.05 -0.02
CA GLY A 374 -21.38 20.23 -0.27
C GLY A 374 -19.90 20.02 0.01
N ARG A 375 -19.45 18.78 0.26
CA ARG A 375 -18.04 18.43 0.48
C ARG A 375 -17.28 18.23 -0.83
N GLU A 376 -15.96 18.35 -0.77
CA GLU A 376 -15.06 18.13 -1.91
C GLU A 376 -15.19 16.72 -2.52
N ILE A 377 -14.83 16.59 -3.80
CA ILE A 377 -15.04 15.34 -4.57
C ILE A 377 -14.28 14.15 -4.02
N ARG A 378 -13.11 14.35 -3.39
CA ARG A 378 -12.27 13.27 -2.84
C ARG A 378 -12.92 12.57 -1.65
N LEU A 379 -13.80 13.24 -0.90
CA LEU A 379 -14.58 12.56 0.13
C LEU A 379 -15.40 11.43 -0.48
N LYS A 380 -16.23 11.75 -1.49
CA LYS A 380 -17.08 10.75 -2.15
C LYS A 380 -16.29 9.71 -2.93
N ALA A 381 -15.10 10.06 -3.42
CA ALA A 381 -14.22 9.14 -4.13
C ALA A 381 -13.53 8.12 -3.22
N ASN A 382 -13.21 8.50 -1.97
CA ASN A 382 -12.43 7.68 -1.06
C ASN A 382 -13.24 6.96 0.01
N ILE A 383 -14.45 7.45 0.33
CA ILE A 383 -15.26 7.03 1.48
C ILE A 383 -16.65 6.56 1.02
N LEU A 384 -17.05 5.37 1.47
CA LEU A 384 -18.44 4.93 1.44
C LEU A 384 -19.14 5.36 2.73
N TYR A 385 -20.28 5.98 2.60
CA TYR A 385 -21.08 6.52 3.69
C TYR A 385 -22.58 6.23 3.50
N ASP A 386 -23.36 6.42 4.53
CA ASP A 386 -24.80 6.15 4.53
C ASP A 386 -25.56 6.99 3.49
N GLY A 387 -26.39 6.34 2.70
CA GLY A 387 -27.16 6.94 1.62
C GLY A 387 -26.42 7.04 0.28
N MET A 388 -25.14 6.66 0.21
CA MET A 388 -24.41 6.61 -1.04
C MET A 388 -24.89 5.44 -1.89
N LEU A 389 -25.17 5.68 -3.18
CA LEU A 389 -25.48 4.61 -4.12
C LEU A 389 -24.18 3.90 -4.53
N TRP A 390 -24.07 2.61 -4.21
CA TRP A 390 -22.90 1.82 -4.52
C TRP A 390 -23.19 0.31 -4.56
N GLY A 391 -22.44 -0.42 -5.36
CA GLY A 391 -22.50 -1.88 -5.51
C GLY A 391 -22.13 -2.29 -6.93
N TYR A 392 -22.20 -3.58 -7.22
CA TYR A 392 -21.89 -4.16 -8.51
C TYR A 392 -23.13 -4.28 -9.40
N GLY A 393 -23.08 -3.71 -10.62
CA GLY A 393 -24.12 -3.86 -11.64
C GLY A 393 -25.54 -3.61 -11.10
N ASP A 394 -26.43 -4.58 -11.28
CA ASP A 394 -27.82 -4.50 -10.79
C ASP A 394 -27.93 -4.58 -9.25
N SER A 395 -26.86 -4.96 -8.56
CA SER A 395 -26.77 -4.93 -7.09
C SER A 395 -26.42 -3.53 -6.55
N ASN A 396 -26.35 -2.51 -7.40
CA ASN A 396 -26.15 -1.13 -6.99
C ASN A 396 -27.35 -0.65 -6.16
N ARG A 397 -27.10 -0.33 -4.90
CA ARG A 397 -28.11 0.11 -3.93
C ARG A 397 -27.57 1.17 -2.99
N GLU A 398 -28.43 1.85 -2.25
CA GLU A 398 -27.98 2.72 -1.17
C GLU A 398 -27.27 1.90 -0.08
N ILE A 399 -26.14 2.42 0.38
CA ILE A 399 -25.46 1.97 1.59
C ILE A 399 -26.27 2.43 2.80
N GLU A 400 -26.66 1.49 3.64
CA GLU A 400 -27.58 1.69 4.76
C GLU A 400 -26.89 1.40 6.10
N LEU A 401 -26.13 2.38 6.61
CA LEU A 401 -25.36 2.25 7.86
C LEU A 401 -26.16 2.64 9.12
N PHE A 402 -27.36 3.14 8.98
CA PHE A 402 -28.17 3.64 10.08
C PHE A 402 -28.65 2.54 11.03
N GLU A 403 -28.65 2.86 12.32
CA GLU A 403 -29.25 2.07 13.39
C GLU A 403 -30.74 2.47 13.57
N ALA A 404 -31.53 1.59 14.20
CA ALA A 404 -32.90 1.93 14.58
C ALA A 404 -32.90 2.94 15.72
N GLY A 405 -33.31 4.17 15.44
CA GLY A 405 -33.42 5.25 16.42
C GLY A 405 -34.77 5.33 17.11
N ALA A 406 -35.76 4.51 16.69
CA ALA A 406 -37.09 4.48 17.28
C ALA A 406 -37.70 3.05 17.19
N LYS A 407 -38.69 2.78 18.02
CA LYS A 407 -39.42 1.49 18.02
C LYS A 407 -40.09 1.28 16.66
N GLY A 408 -39.90 0.08 16.09
CA GLY A 408 -40.49 -0.32 14.80
C GLY A 408 -39.70 0.13 13.57
N VAL A 409 -38.61 0.86 13.73
CA VAL A 409 -37.65 1.12 12.66
C VAL A 409 -36.73 -0.09 12.52
N ILE A 410 -36.55 -0.57 11.29
CA ILE A 410 -35.62 -1.64 10.96
C ILE A 410 -34.26 -1.00 10.69
N PRO A 411 -33.16 -1.51 11.29
CA PRO A 411 -31.82 -1.04 10.98
C PRO A 411 -31.47 -1.23 9.50
N GLY A 412 -30.58 -0.41 8.98
CA GLY A 412 -30.08 -0.56 7.63
C GLY A 412 -29.33 -1.87 7.40
N LYS A 413 -29.26 -2.31 6.17
CA LYS A 413 -28.63 -3.60 5.77
C LYS A 413 -27.14 -3.67 6.13
N ASP A 414 -26.42 -2.56 6.08
CA ASP A 414 -25.00 -2.47 6.37
C ASP A 414 -24.73 -2.04 7.83
N SER A 415 -25.80 -1.92 8.64
CA SER A 415 -25.71 -1.44 10.01
C SER A 415 -25.10 -2.45 10.95
N ARG A 416 -24.28 -1.97 11.90
CA ARG A 416 -23.75 -2.77 13.02
C ARG A 416 -24.83 -3.31 13.98
N THR A 417 -26.06 -2.90 13.86
CA THR A 417 -27.21 -3.43 14.61
C THR A 417 -28.20 -4.15 13.71
N GLY A 418 -27.85 -4.33 12.42
CA GLY A 418 -28.62 -5.02 11.42
C GLY A 418 -28.31 -6.52 11.32
N GLU A 419 -28.64 -7.09 10.17
CA GLU A 419 -28.54 -8.53 9.90
C GLU A 419 -27.09 -9.04 9.94
N THR A 420 -26.12 -8.21 9.51
CA THR A 420 -24.68 -8.54 9.46
C THR A 420 -23.89 -7.81 10.53
N TRP A 421 -24.45 -7.67 11.72
CA TRP A 421 -23.90 -6.86 12.83
C TRP A 421 -22.44 -7.15 13.16
N TRP A 422 -21.97 -8.41 13.02
CA TRP A 422 -20.59 -8.82 13.33
C TRP A 422 -19.54 -8.18 12.41
N ASN A 423 -19.91 -7.83 11.17
CA ASN A 423 -19.07 -7.14 10.20
C ASN A 423 -19.52 -5.69 9.92
N GLY A 424 -20.50 -5.17 10.68
CA GLY A 424 -20.94 -3.78 10.53
C GLY A 424 -19.88 -2.80 10.99
N THR A 425 -19.70 -1.68 10.27
CA THR A 425 -18.69 -0.68 10.60
C THR A 425 -18.91 -0.07 11.99
N LYS A 426 -17.82 0.07 12.76
CA LYS A 426 -17.81 0.75 14.06
C LYS A 426 -17.59 2.26 13.93
N THR A 427 -16.97 2.68 12.82
CA THR A 427 -16.69 4.11 12.57
C THR A 427 -17.82 4.81 11.82
N GLY A 428 -18.77 4.08 11.23
CA GLY A 428 -19.83 4.63 10.39
C GLY A 428 -19.42 4.89 8.94
N TYR A 429 -18.26 4.37 8.54
CA TYR A 429 -17.70 4.52 7.20
C TYR A 429 -17.07 3.23 6.70
N ASN A 430 -16.97 3.09 5.37
CA ASN A 430 -16.15 2.08 4.71
C ASN A 430 -15.23 2.77 3.70
N MET A 431 -14.10 2.13 3.39
CA MET A 431 -13.16 2.63 2.39
C MET A 431 -13.72 2.35 0.99
N ARG A 432 -13.78 3.38 0.13
CA ARG A 432 -14.14 3.25 -1.29
C ARG A 432 -12.92 3.15 -2.20
N LYS A 433 -11.85 3.88 -1.88
CA LYS A 433 -10.62 3.89 -2.71
C LYS A 433 -10.12 2.46 -2.93
N PHE A 434 -9.76 2.11 -4.16
CA PHE A 434 -9.39 0.77 -4.61
C PHE A 434 -10.52 -0.28 -4.64
N LEU A 435 -11.74 0.08 -4.29
CA LEU A 435 -12.89 -0.82 -4.32
C LEU A 435 -13.65 -0.66 -5.63
N SER A 436 -13.44 -1.60 -6.54
CA SER A 436 -14.05 -1.57 -7.87
C SER A 436 -15.55 -1.89 -7.81
N SER A 437 -16.37 -1.07 -8.46
CA SER A 437 -17.78 -1.38 -8.71
C SER A 437 -18.01 -2.21 -9.98
N HIS A 438 -16.95 -2.60 -10.69
CA HIS A 438 -17.00 -3.32 -11.96
C HIS A 438 -16.77 -4.82 -11.83
N ILE A 439 -16.49 -5.32 -10.62
CA ILE A 439 -16.13 -6.71 -10.37
C ILE A 439 -17.18 -7.34 -9.46
N ASN A 440 -17.72 -8.48 -9.85
CA ASN A 440 -18.58 -9.30 -9.00
C ASN A 440 -17.70 -10.27 -8.20
N PHE A 441 -17.58 -10.06 -6.91
CA PHE A 441 -16.80 -10.94 -6.03
C PHE A 441 -17.31 -12.39 -5.97
N TYR A 442 -18.60 -12.61 -6.18
CA TYR A 442 -19.20 -13.96 -6.19
C TYR A 442 -19.09 -14.67 -7.53
N ASP A 443 -18.56 -14.04 -8.56
CA ASP A 443 -18.28 -14.68 -9.82
C ASP A 443 -16.85 -15.22 -9.80
N ASP A 444 -16.71 -16.51 -9.52
CA ASP A 444 -15.42 -17.21 -9.45
C ASP A 444 -14.62 -17.13 -10.77
N THR A 445 -15.25 -16.66 -11.86
CA THR A 445 -14.59 -16.49 -13.16
C THR A 445 -13.95 -15.11 -13.33
N VAL A 446 -14.25 -14.16 -12.44
CA VAL A 446 -13.75 -12.78 -12.50
C VAL A 446 -12.62 -12.58 -11.49
N VAL A 447 -11.48 -12.19 -11.98
CA VAL A 447 -10.30 -11.82 -11.15
C VAL A 447 -10.22 -10.31 -11.06
N ASP A 448 -10.00 -9.79 -9.84
CA ASP A 448 -9.73 -8.38 -9.63
C ASP A 448 -8.31 -8.05 -10.11
N THR A 449 -8.20 -7.24 -11.17
CA THR A 449 -6.95 -6.79 -11.76
C THR A 449 -6.60 -5.36 -11.37
N THR A 450 -7.23 -4.82 -10.32
CA THR A 450 -6.95 -3.47 -9.80
C THR A 450 -5.45 -3.31 -9.51
N PRO A 451 -4.75 -2.39 -10.19
CA PRO A 451 -3.33 -2.19 -9.99
C PRO A 451 -3.05 -1.55 -8.63
N TRP A 452 -1.82 -1.70 -8.13
CA TRP A 452 -1.35 -0.96 -6.96
C TRP A 452 -0.28 0.04 -7.37
N PHE A 453 -0.54 1.33 -7.16
CA PHE A 453 0.39 2.40 -7.47
C PHE A 453 1.38 2.62 -6.34
N PHE A 454 2.64 2.30 -6.56
CA PHE A 454 3.71 2.56 -5.59
C PHE A 454 4.17 4.02 -5.62
N ILE A 455 4.24 4.60 -6.81
CA ILE A 455 4.66 5.99 -7.02
C ILE A 455 3.83 6.59 -8.16
N ARG A 456 3.24 7.76 -7.91
CA ARG A 456 2.53 8.56 -8.90
C ARG A 456 2.91 10.03 -8.84
N LEU A 457 2.66 10.78 -9.90
CA LEU A 457 3.10 12.17 -10.05
C LEU A 457 2.62 13.10 -8.92
N ALA A 458 1.41 12.87 -8.41
CA ALA A 458 0.89 13.69 -7.30
C ALA A 458 1.80 13.62 -6.05
N GLU A 459 2.35 12.45 -5.72
CA GLU A 459 3.35 12.33 -4.66
C GLU A 459 4.59 13.15 -4.96
N ILE A 460 5.11 13.09 -6.19
CA ILE A 460 6.32 13.83 -6.59
C ILE A 460 6.10 15.35 -6.46
N TYR A 461 4.93 15.84 -6.86
CA TYR A 461 4.58 17.25 -6.67
C TYR A 461 4.57 17.65 -5.19
N LEU A 462 3.99 16.80 -4.34
CA LEU A 462 3.92 17.05 -2.90
C LEU A 462 5.30 16.88 -2.23
N ASN A 463 6.13 15.91 -2.67
CA ASN A 463 7.51 15.78 -2.20
C ASN A 463 8.33 17.05 -2.53
N TYR A 464 8.20 17.55 -3.76
CA TYR A 464 8.86 18.76 -4.18
C TYR A 464 8.35 19.99 -3.40
N ALA A 465 7.03 20.10 -3.20
CA ALA A 465 6.43 21.19 -2.44
C ALA A 465 6.95 21.23 -0.99
N GLU A 466 7.07 20.07 -0.32
CA GLU A 466 7.66 20.01 1.03
C GLU A 466 9.09 20.52 1.06
N CYS A 467 9.91 20.05 0.11
CA CYS A 467 11.28 20.52 0.01
C CYS A 467 11.35 22.05 -0.18
N GLN A 468 10.47 22.62 -1.00
CA GLN A 468 10.42 24.06 -1.24
C GLN A 468 9.97 24.84 0.01
N ILE A 469 9.05 24.30 0.82
CA ILE A 469 8.67 24.88 2.12
C ILE A 469 9.88 24.92 3.05
N GLU A 470 10.61 23.83 3.19
CA GLU A 470 11.79 23.71 4.06
C GLU A 470 12.96 24.59 3.59
N LEU A 471 13.04 24.88 2.30
CA LEU A 471 14.00 25.80 1.71
C LEU A 471 13.56 27.28 1.81
N GLY A 472 12.33 27.55 2.23
CA GLY A 472 11.75 28.90 2.34
C GLY A 472 11.17 29.45 1.02
N ASN A 473 10.99 28.62 0.00
CA ASN A 473 10.46 28.99 -1.31
C ASN A 473 8.94 28.78 -1.39
N ASN A 474 8.19 29.39 -0.48
CA ASN A 474 6.76 29.13 -0.29
C ASN A 474 5.92 29.36 -1.55
N ALA A 475 6.26 30.33 -2.40
CA ALA A 475 5.53 30.57 -3.64
C ALA A 475 5.65 29.40 -4.64
N GLU A 476 6.82 28.79 -4.74
CA GLU A 476 7.02 27.61 -5.59
C GLU A 476 6.30 26.39 -5.00
N ALA A 477 6.35 26.19 -3.68
CA ALA A 477 5.61 25.12 -3.01
C ALA A 477 4.09 25.25 -3.29
N LEU A 478 3.56 26.45 -3.13
CA LEU A 478 2.12 26.72 -3.32
C LEU A 478 1.65 26.41 -4.75
N LYS A 479 2.49 26.62 -5.74
CA LYS A 479 2.21 26.26 -7.14
C LYS A 479 1.89 24.75 -7.29
N TYR A 480 2.70 23.89 -6.70
CA TYR A 480 2.50 22.43 -6.81
C TYR A 480 1.36 21.93 -5.93
N ILE A 481 1.13 22.52 -4.77
CA ILE A 481 -0.06 22.27 -3.96
C ILE A 481 -1.33 22.61 -4.77
N ASN A 482 -1.34 23.75 -5.45
CA ASN A 482 -2.49 24.19 -6.23
C ASN A 482 -2.75 23.34 -7.48
N LEU A 483 -1.73 22.74 -8.09
CA LEU A 483 -1.95 21.77 -9.16
C LEU A 483 -2.78 20.57 -8.68
N ILE A 484 -2.54 20.07 -7.46
CA ILE A 484 -3.31 18.98 -6.86
C ILE A 484 -4.73 19.46 -6.52
N ARG A 485 -4.86 20.61 -5.87
CA ARG A 485 -6.17 21.19 -5.49
C ARG A 485 -7.06 21.42 -6.71
N ASN A 486 -6.52 22.02 -7.76
CA ASN A 486 -7.26 22.31 -8.99
C ASN A 486 -7.74 21.02 -9.67
N ARG A 487 -6.92 19.94 -9.69
CA ARG A 487 -7.35 18.64 -10.17
C ARG A 487 -8.50 18.08 -9.31
N ALA A 488 -8.51 18.33 -8.00
CA ALA A 488 -9.57 17.95 -7.08
C ALA A 488 -10.77 18.93 -7.10
N LEU A 489 -10.83 19.86 -8.06
CA LEU A 489 -11.86 20.89 -8.24
C LEU A 489 -11.97 21.84 -7.05
N LEU A 490 -10.90 22.03 -6.29
CA LEU A 490 -10.82 22.98 -5.20
C LEU A 490 -10.18 24.30 -5.66
N PRO A 491 -10.55 25.43 -5.07
CA PRO A 491 -9.85 26.68 -5.28
C PRO A 491 -8.42 26.62 -4.74
N ASP A 492 -7.58 27.53 -5.21
CA ASP A 492 -6.21 27.66 -4.76
C ASP A 492 -6.11 27.81 -3.24
N ALA A 493 -5.11 27.19 -2.65
CA ALA A 493 -4.71 27.40 -1.27
C ALA A 493 -4.20 28.84 -1.08
N THR A 494 -4.36 29.39 0.11
CA THR A 494 -4.06 30.81 0.38
C THR A 494 -2.59 31.09 0.62
N GLY A 495 -1.82 30.10 1.02
CA GLY A 495 -0.43 30.22 1.46
C GLY A 495 -0.24 30.95 2.79
N LYS A 496 -1.33 31.21 3.54
CA LYS A 496 -1.24 31.90 4.85
C LYS A 496 -0.55 31.05 5.90
N ASP A 497 -0.85 29.76 5.92
CA ASP A 497 -0.17 28.75 6.71
C ASP A 497 0.18 27.60 5.80
N ILE A 498 1.24 27.80 5.02
CA ILE A 498 1.59 26.88 3.95
C ILE A 498 1.93 25.48 4.45
N ARG A 499 2.46 25.36 5.68
CA ARG A 499 2.78 24.05 6.26
C ARG A 499 1.51 23.26 6.55
N THR A 500 0.52 23.86 7.21
CA THR A 500 -0.78 23.24 7.48
C THR A 500 -1.54 22.96 6.18
N GLU A 501 -1.53 23.89 5.22
CA GLU A 501 -2.18 23.68 3.91
C GLU A 501 -1.52 22.54 3.13
N TYR A 502 -0.19 22.40 3.19
CA TYR A 502 0.55 21.29 2.58
C TYR A 502 0.24 19.96 3.25
N GLU A 503 0.31 19.88 4.59
CA GLU A 503 0.05 18.65 5.32
C GLU A 503 -1.39 18.15 5.10
N TYR A 504 -2.33 19.06 5.06
CA TYR A 504 -3.72 18.75 4.68
C TYR A 504 -3.78 18.15 3.27
N GLU A 505 -3.21 18.84 2.29
CA GLU A 505 -3.28 18.41 0.89
C GLU A 505 -2.62 17.05 0.69
N ARG A 506 -1.45 16.83 1.31
CA ARG A 506 -0.74 15.55 1.27
C ARG A 506 -1.56 14.43 1.91
N THR A 507 -2.18 14.69 3.06
CA THR A 507 -3.00 13.70 3.77
C THR A 507 -4.21 13.28 2.93
N VAL A 508 -4.95 14.24 2.38
CA VAL A 508 -6.18 13.95 1.64
C VAL A 508 -5.89 13.36 0.26
N GLU A 509 -4.86 13.86 -0.42
CA GLU A 509 -4.49 13.40 -1.75
C GLU A 509 -3.96 11.96 -1.75
N LEU A 510 -3.05 11.65 -0.81
CA LEU A 510 -2.40 10.35 -0.72
C LEU A 510 -3.06 9.40 0.30
N MET A 511 -4.29 9.71 0.71
CA MET A 511 -5.06 8.93 1.67
C MET A 511 -5.15 7.46 1.23
N PHE A 512 -4.90 6.54 2.17
CA PHE A 512 -4.92 5.08 1.99
C PHE A 512 -3.88 4.49 1.03
N GLU A 513 -2.90 5.30 0.57
CA GLU A 513 -1.81 4.83 -0.30
C GLU A 513 -0.55 4.44 0.50
N GLY A 514 -0.67 4.22 1.81
CA GLY A 514 0.42 3.83 2.70
C GLY A 514 1.37 4.97 3.09
N GLN A 515 1.24 6.16 2.50
CA GLN A 515 2.19 7.27 2.71
C GLN A 515 2.08 7.90 4.11
N ARG A 516 0.86 8.02 4.66
CA ARG A 516 0.58 8.67 5.96
C ARG A 516 1.40 8.08 7.11
N PHE A 517 1.57 6.75 7.15
CA PHE A 517 2.37 6.06 8.17
C PHE A 517 3.81 6.55 8.18
N PHE A 518 4.43 6.64 7.01
CA PHE A 518 5.80 7.11 6.88
C PHE A 518 5.91 8.61 7.11
N ASP A 519 4.93 9.39 6.68
CA ASP A 519 4.89 10.85 6.89
C ASP A 519 4.82 11.21 8.39
N LEU A 520 3.89 10.61 9.13
CA LEU A 520 3.77 10.84 10.58
C LEU A 520 5.05 10.46 11.33
N ARG A 521 5.70 9.35 10.93
CA ARG A 521 6.97 8.92 11.52
C ARG A 521 8.10 9.88 11.17
N ARG A 522 8.33 10.18 9.89
CA ARG A 522 9.43 11.04 9.45
C ARG A 522 9.32 12.47 9.97
N TRP A 523 8.10 12.97 10.19
CA TRP A 523 7.82 14.27 10.84
C TRP A 523 7.87 14.21 12.37
N LYS A 524 8.00 13.01 12.99
CA LYS A 524 7.91 12.76 14.44
C LYS A 524 6.55 13.19 15.04
N LYS A 525 5.47 12.95 14.31
CA LYS A 525 4.08 13.26 14.72
C LYS A 525 3.27 12.03 15.13
N MET A 526 3.85 10.83 15.08
CA MET A 526 3.13 9.60 15.42
C MET A 526 2.68 9.59 16.89
N GLU A 527 3.51 10.09 17.80
CA GLU A 527 3.18 10.17 19.24
C GLU A 527 1.94 11.04 19.48
N GLU A 528 1.86 12.21 18.83
CA GLU A 528 0.68 13.09 18.89
C GLU A 528 -0.56 12.38 18.36
N THR A 529 -0.46 11.71 17.21
CA THR A 529 -1.56 10.97 16.58
C THR A 529 -2.07 9.83 17.46
N TYR A 530 -1.23 9.30 18.36
CA TYR A 530 -1.61 8.23 19.29
C TYR A 530 -2.01 8.75 20.68
N SER A 531 -2.01 10.06 20.89
CA SER A 531 -2.49 10.63 22.15
C SER A 531 -4.00 10.37 22.34
N LYS A 532 -4.46 10.37 23.58
CA LYS A 532 -5.85 10.04 23.91
C LYS A 532 -6.87 10.93 23.20
N GLU A 533 -6.50 12.17 22.97
CA GLU A 533 -7.32 13.17 22.31
C GLU A 533 -7.53 12.88 20.82
N HIS A 534 -6.66 12.04 20.22
CA HIS A 534 -6.67 11.67 18.80
C HIS A 534 -6.98 10.17 18.59
N TRP A 535 -7.47 9.46 19.62
CA TRP A 535 -7.92 8.09 19.42
C TRP A 535 -9.09 8.05 18.43
N PRO A 536 -9.08 7.08 17.49
CA PRO A 536 -10.09 7.00 16.46
C PRO A 536 -11.49 6.84 17.05
N THR A 537 -12.39 7.66 16.56
CA THR A 537 -13.82 7.65 16.92
C THR A 537 -14.69 7.31 15.70
N GLY A 538 -15.99 7.38 15.83
CA GLY A 538 -16.91 7.04 14.75
C GLY A 538 -18.17 7.89 14.77
N LEU A 539 -18.88 7.89 13.65
CA LEU A 539 -20.20 8.45 13.47
C LEU A 539 -21.26 7.35 13.61
N LYS A 540 -22.23 7.56 14.49
CA LYS A 540 -23.45 6.74 14.55
C LYS A 540 -24.58 7.47 13.88
N ILE A 541 -25.35 6.75 13.10
CA ILE A 541 -26.49 7.29 12.36
C ILE A 541 -27.73 6.59 12.88
N TYR A 542 -28.73 7.36 13.30
CA TYR A 542 -30.00 6.82 13.78
C TYR A 542 -31.14 7.28 12.88
N LYS A 543 -31.98 6.34 12.44
CA LYS A 543 -33.20 6.66 11.69
C LYS A 543 -34.39 6.71 12.64
N LEU A 544 -35.08 7.83 12.65
CA LEU A 544 -36.29 8.05 13.46
C LEU A 544 -37.53 7.48 12.76
N GLN A 545 -38.65 7.36 13.49
CA GLN A 545 -39.90 6.81 12.96
C GLN A 545 -40.49 7.59 11.77
N ASN A 546 -40.23 8.89 11.71
CA ASN A 546 -40.64 9.77 10.59
C ASN A 546 -39.69 9.68 9.38
N GLY A 547 -38.67 8.83 9.43
CA GLY A 547 -37.68 8.67 8.36
C GLY A 547 -36.47 9.61 8.46
N THR A 548 -36.48 10.60 9.34
CA THR A 548 -35.33 11.50 9.54
C THR A 548 -34.13 10.74 10.05
N LYS A 549 -32.97 10.94 9.43
CA LYS A 549 -31.68 10.44 9.92
C LYS A 549 -31.03 11.51 10.79
N ILE A 550 -30.45 11.11 11.90
CA ILE A 550 -29.66 11.95 12.79
C ILE A 550 -28.23 11.38 12.90
N TYR A 551 -27.28 12.29 12.98
CA TYR A 551 -25.84 12.00 12.92
C TYR A 551 -25.24 12.34 14.27
N TYR A 552 -24.70 11.33 14.94
CA TYR A 552 -24.15 11.41 16.28
C TYR A 552 -22.67 11.08 16.25
N HIS A 553 -21.81 12.07 16.45
CA HIS A 553 -20.41 11.81 16.72
C HIS A 553 -20.30 11.09 18.07
N ASN A 554 -19.94 9.80 18.03
CA ASN A 554 -19.73 9.02 19.24
C ASN A 554 -18.33 9.31 19.78
N PRO A 555 -18.20 9.96 20.95
CA PRO A 555 -16.90 10.34 21.50
C PRO A 555 -16.12 9.14 22.08
N GLU A 556 -16.75 7.97 22.17
CA GLU A 556 -16.07 6.75 22.59
C GLU A 556 -15.12 6.27 21.50
N ALA A 557 -13.85 6.11 21.84
CA ALA A 557 -12.86 5.58 20.91
C ALA A 557 -13.23 4.16 20.44
N VAL A 558 -13.18 3.92 19.15
CA VAL A 558 -13.33 2.57 18.58
C VAL A 558 -12.09 1.72 18.84
N GLN A 559 -10.95 2.34 19.11
CA GLN A 559 -9.71 1.72 19.51
C GLN A 559 -8.89 2.65 20.39
N GLN A 560 -8.40 2.13 21.52
CA GLN A 560 -7.39 2.83 22.31
C GLN A 560 -6.02 2.59 21.67
N ARG A 561 -5.22 3.65 21.53
CA ARG A 561 -3.88 3.61 20.96
C ARG A 561 -2.85 4.09 21.96
N ASN A 562 -1.68 3.50 21.94
CA ASN A 562 -0.54 3.87 22.79
C ASN A 562 0.72 3.91 21.93
N PHE A 563 1.58 4.90 22.17
CA PHE A 563 2.86 5.04 21.50
C PHE A 563 4.00 4.48 22.35
#